data_bd9b7f0504b706895c06202e985d6f31
#
_entry.id   bd9b7f0504b706895c06202e985d6f31
#
_cell.length_a   1.000
_cell.length_b   1.000
_cell.length_c   1.000
_cell.angle_alpha   90.00
_cell.angle_beta   90.00
_cell.angle_gamma   90.00
#
_symmetry.space_group_name_H-M   'P 1'
#
loop_
_entity.id
_entity.type
_entity.pdbx_description
1 polymer ?
#
loop_
_entity_poly.entity_id
_entity_poly.type
_entity_poly.pdbx_seq_one_letter_code
_entity_poly.pdbx_strand_id
1 'polypeptide(L)'
;MTVQEIKNNLKKFDRKQLYKDKVAKMQHSMEHLGVDGIICFKPQNTFFLSGFNPVLYSHPVVVIVPREGDAVLLVHSLRARHSADEAAIDDIRLFGMWANQKPIANDAYTAIGIIADDLKLKGKVIGYEGDFISLSQYQKIQGITNAPKMVDVSDFLKRSRNIKDEYEINLLRLSSYLTNIGMDVALQNIRKSEAEASISAEIAMRETWAKELSEFEISSFGNNEGGIVTALWCYSNSGYRVPYGCECPGDRIPLEGEVCLPVCWAAIDGYHSENERTVMIGKIPDNYEKAYDAMLAGRANVFKMMKAGVTASEVYDAGVAPYIEAGFKDFLPGRIGHGVGLSLHEFPSLAKDNNLVLEEGMCVTVEPGLVFAGWGSTRHSDTVVVRKDGIEILTSSCEDRLIR
;
A
#
# COMPACT_ATOMS: atom_id res chain seq x y z
N MET A 1 2.57 -20.00 7.41
CA MET A 1 1.25 -20.49 6.91
C MET A 1 1.39 -20.86 5.44
N THR A 2 0.78 -21.95 5.00
CA THR A 2 0.68 -22.30 3.57
C THR A 2 -0.36 -21.43 2.85
N VAL A 3 -0.27 -21.30 1.53
CA VAL A 3 -1.26 -20.58 0.71
C VAL A 3 -2.68 -21.15 0.95
N GLN A 4 -2.80 -22.48 1.07
CA GLN A 4 -4.10 -23.10 1.30
C GLN A 4 -4.69 -22.76 2.69
N GLU A 5 -3.87 -22.66 3.73
CA GLU A 5 -4.31 -22.20 5.06
C GLU A 5 -4.77 -20.75 5.02
N ILE A 6 -4.06 -19.87 4.30
CA ILE A 6 -4.44 -18.47 4.13
C ILE A 6 -5.80 -18.37 3.43
N LYS A 7 -5.98 -19.09 2.32
CA LYS A 7 -7.27 -19.14 1.60
C LYS A 7 -8.41 -19.64 2.48
N ASN A 8 -8.17 -20.68 3.27
CA ASN A 8 -9.17 -21.22 4.20
C ASN A 8 -9.50 -20.21 5.31
N ASN A 9 -8.54 -19.41 5.75
CA ASN A 9 -8.79 -18.34 6.72
C ASN A 9 -9.64 -17.24 6.11
N LEU A 10 -9.34 -16.78 4.90
CA LEU A 10 -10.13 -15.75 4.20
C LEU A 10 -11.60 -16.12 4.05
N LYS A 11 -11.90 -17.40 3.79
CA LYS A 11 -13.29 -17.89 3.67
C LYS A 11 -14.11 -17.85 4.97
N LYS A 12 -13.46 -17.65 6.13
CA LYS A 12 -14.17 -17.53 7.43
C LYS A 12 -14.77 -16.15 7.67
N PHE A 13 -14.37 -15.14 6.89
CA PHE A 13 -14.83 -13.77 7.07
C PHE A 13 -16.07 -13.49 6.22
N ASP A 14 -17.04 -12.82 6.82
CA ASP A 14 -18.12 -12.17 6.08
C ASP A 14 -17.63 -10.84 5.55
N ARG A 15 -17.27 -10.81 4.26
CA ARG A 15 -16.73 -9.62 3.61
C ARG A 15 -17.68 -8.41 3.72
N LYS A 16 -18.99 -8.60 3.54
CA LYS A 16 -19.95 -7.51 3.68
C LYS A 16 -19.95 -6.92 5.09
N GLN A 17 -19.92 -7.79 6.11
CA GLN A 17 -19.89 -7.33 7.49
C GLN A 17 -18.60 -6.55 7.81
N LEU A 18 -17.43 -7.00 7.33
CA LEU A 18 -16.16 -6.27 7.52
C LEU A 18 -16.22 -4.84 7.01
N TYR A 19 -16.79 -4.61 5.83
CA TYR A 19 -16.90 -3.26 5.27
C TYR A 19 -17.97 -2.43 6.00
N LYS A 20 -19.09 -3.02 6.43
CA LYS A 20 -20.07 -2.35 7.30
C LYS A 20 -19.45 -1.90 8.61
N ASP A 21 -18.59 -2.73 9.22
CA ASP A 21 -17.86 -2.37 10.44
C ASP A 21 -16.89 -1.20 10.23
N LYS A 22 -16.22 -1.13 9.06
CA LYS A 22 -15.35 0.01 8.69
C LYS A 22 -16.17 1.29 8.55
N VAL A 23 -17.32 1.24 7.90
CA VAL A 23 -18.24 2.38 7.79
C VAL A 23 -18.73 2.82 9.17
N ALA A 24 -19.15 1.89 10.02
CA ALA A 24 -19.62 2.19 11.37
C ALA A 24 -18.53 2.84 12.25
N LYS A 25 -17.29 2.35 12.18
CA LYS A 25 -16.14 2.97 12.87
C LYS A 25 -15.89 4.41 12.39
N MET A 26 -16.02 4.65 11.09
CA MET A 26 -15.91 5.99 10.52
C MET A 26 -17.02 6.90 11.03
N GLN A 27 -18.27 6.45 11.00
CA GLN A 27 -19.44 7.19 11.51
C GLN A 27 -19.28 7.59 12.98
N HIS A 28 -18.79 6.66 13.81
CA HIS A 28 -18.52 6.94 15.21
C HIS A 28 -17.49 8.07 15.42
N SER A 29 -16.54 8.20 14.52
CA SER A 29 -15.49 9.23 14.60
C SER A 29 -15.94 10.60 14.09
N MET A 30 -17.05 10.69 13.34
CA MET A 30 -17.49 11.94 12.70
C MET A 30 -17.87 13.05 13.69
N GLU A 31 -18.35 12.70 14.87
CA GLU A 31 -18.66 13.68 15.92
C GLU A 31 -17.41 14.43 16.36
N HIS A 32 -16.32 13.68 16.62
CA HIS A 32 -15.02 14.26 17.01
C HIS A 32 -14.39 15.07 15.86
N LEU A 33 -14.65 14.71 14.62
CA LEU A 33 -14.20 15.45 13.44
C LEU A 33 -15.05 16.72 13.18
N GLY A 34 -16.21 16.83 13.81
CA GLY A 34 -17.14 17.94 13.60
C GLY A 34 -17.77 17.93 12.21
N VAL A 35 -18.02 16.76 11.63
CA VAL A 35 -18.65 16.59 10.31
C VAL A 35 -19.95 15.80 10.40
N ASP A 36 -20.89 16.09 9.52
CA ASP A 36 -22.18 15.41 9.42
C ASP A 36 -22.20 14.30 8.37
N GLY A 37 -21.24 14.35 7.44
CA GLY A 37 -21.01 13.33 6.41
C GLY A 37 -19.64 13.49 5.79
N ILE A 38 -19.15 12.43 5.14
CA ILE A 38 -17.86 12.41 4.41
C ILE A 38 -18.13 11.99 2.98
N ILE A 39 -17.48 12.68 2.01
CA ILE A 39 -17.52 12.34 0.59
C ILE A 39 -16.12 11.96 0.14
N CYS A 40 -15.92 10.69 -0.20
CA CYS A 40 -14.63 10.11 -0.62
C CYS A 40 -14.57 9.89 -2.12
N PHE A 41 -13.46 10.31 -2.73
CA PHE A 41 -13.13 10.10 -4.15
C PHE A 41 -11.84 9.30 -4.36
N LYS A 42 -10.92 9.34 -3.37
CA LYS A 42 -9.62 8.68 -3.48
C LYS A 42 -9.82 7.17 -3.56
N PRO A 43 -9.30 6.49 -4.59
CA PRO A 43 -9.53 5.07 -4.84
C PRO A 43 -9.30 4.17 -3.63
N GLN A 44 -8.23 4.39 -2.88
CA GLN A 44 -7.93 3.61 -1.67
C GLN A 44 -9.02 3.78 -0.59
N ASN A 45 -9.57 4.98 -0.44
CA ASN A 45 -10.59 5.25 0.57
C ASN A 45 -11.96 4.76 0.12
N THR A 46 -12.29 4.92 -1.18
CA THR A 46 -13.56 4.36 -1.71
C THR A 46 -13.56 2.84 -1.63
N PHE A 47 -12.44 2.18 -1.94
CA PHE A 47 -12.31 0.74 -1.76
C PHE A 47 -12.36 0.32 -0.28
N PHE A 48 -11.63 1.00 0.60
CA PHE A 48 -11.63 0.72 2.04
C PHE A 48 -13.03 0.72 2.66
N LEU A 49 -13.94 1.55 2.13
CA LEU A 49 -15.30 1.69 2.62
C LEU A 49 -16.32 0.82 1.88
N SER A 50 -16.10 0.52 0.60
CA SER A 50 -17.08 -0.16 -0.25
C SER A 50 -16.68 -1.57 -0.68
N GLY A 51 -15.38 -1.90 -0.64
CA GLY A 51 -14.85 -3.13 -1.21
C GLY A 51 -14.90 -3.18 -2.74
N PHE A 52 -15.22 -2.08 -3.42
CA PHE A 52 -15.33 -2.03 -4.87
C PHE A 52 -14.12 -1.35 -5.53
N ASN A 53 -13.51 -2.06 -6.49
CA ASN A 53 -12.41 -1.55 -7.30
C ASN A 53 -12.73 -1.73 -8.79
N PRO A 54 -13.01 -0.66 -9.57
CA PRO A 54 -13.26 -0.79 -11.00
C PRO A 54 -12.01 -1.14 -11.81
N VAL A 55 -10.83 -1.21 -11.17
CA VAL A 55 -9.50 -1.39 -11.75
C VAL A 55 -9.10 -0.21 -12.65
N LEU A 56 -9.93 0.18 -13.60
CA LEU A 56 -9.76 1.35 -14.47
C LEU A 56 -10.65 2.49 -14.00
N TYR A 57 -10.04 3.55 -13.51
CA TYR A 57 -10.73 4.75 -12.99
C TYR A 57 -10.98 5.80 -14.09
N SER A 58 -11.55 5.39 -15.22
CA SER A 58 -11.98 6.31 -16.30
C SER A 58 -13.09 7.27 -15.88
N HIS A 59 -13.85 6.90 -14.82
CA HIS A 59 -14.88 7.72 -14.20
C HIS A 59 -14.70 7.69 -12.68
N PRO A 60 -15.11 8.73 -11.96
CA PRO A 60 -15.01 8.73 -10.50
C PRO A 60 -15.85 7.63 -9.87
N VAL A 61 -15.30 7.01 -8.84
CA VAL A 61 -16.02 6.21 -7.85
C VAL A 61 -16.13 7.07 -6.61
N VAL A 62 -17.33 7.21 -6.06
CA VAL A 62 -17.56 8.07 -4.90
C VAL A 62 -18.29 7.27 -3.82
N VAL A 63 -17.79 7.37 -2.59
CA VAL A 63 -18.49 6.84 -1.42
C VAL A 63 -18.93 8.02 -0.57
N ILE A 64 -20.22 8.06 -0.25
CA ILE A 64 -20.83 9.09 0.60
C ILE A 64 -21.28 8.41 1.89
N VAL A 65 -20.68 8.79 3.01
CA VAL A 65 -20.99 8.24 4.32
C VAL A 65 -21.66 9.32 5.16
N PRO A 66 -22.97 9.22 5.46
CA PRO A 66 -23.63 10.10 6.43
C PRO A 66 -23.21 9.70 7.85
N ARG A 67 -23.34 10.62 8.83
CA ARG A 67 -23.06 10.28 10.24
C ARG A 67 -24.02 9.21 10.79
N GLU A 68 -25.25 9.16 10.28
CA GLU A 68 -26.26 8.17 10.64
C GLU A 68 -26.90 7.62 9.36
N GLY A 69 -27.17 6.31 9.32
CA GLY A 69 -27.76 5.62 8.19
C GLY A 69 -26.74 4.94 7.30
N ASP A 70 -27.17 4.45 6.14
CA ASP A 70 -26.34 3.66 5.25
C ASP A 70 -25.45 4.54 4.35
N ALA A 71 -24.25 4.05 4.07
CA ALA A 71 -23.37 4.66 3.08
C ALA A 71 -23.84 4.38 1.66
N VAL A 72 -23.58 5.30 0.75
CA VAL A 72 -23.91 5.18 -0.67
C VAL A 72 -22.66 5.07 -1.51
N LEU A 73 -22.65 4.10 -2.42
CA LEU A 73 -21.65 3.97 -3.48
C LEU A 73 -22.20 4.56 -4.78
N LEU A 74 -21.56 5.59 -5.31
CA LEU A 74 -21.90 6.21 -6.59
C LEU A 74 -20.87 5.84 -7.65
N VAL A 75 -21.33 5.22 -8.74
CA VAL A 75 -20.48 4.79 -9.86
C VAL A 75 -21.10 5.16 -11.21
N HIS A 76 -20.26 5.25 -12.25
CA HIS A 76 -20.77 5.41 -13.61
C HIS A 76 -21.55 4.16 -14.05
N SER A 77 -22.62 4.35 -14.82
CA SER A 77 -23.51 3.27 -15.29
C SER A 77 -22.79 2.14 -16.04
N LEU A 78 -21.62 2.40 -16.63
CA LEU A 78 -20.72 1.38 -17.18
C LEU A 78 -20.36 0.29 -16.15
N ARG A 79 -20.31 0.64 -14.87
CA ARG A 79 -19.91 -0.25 -13.79
C ARG A 79 -21.08 -0.87 -13.01
N ALA A 80 -22.32 -0.68 -13.50
CA ALA A 80 -23.53 -1.09 -12.79
C ALA A 80 -23.53 -2.56 -12.36
N ARG A 81 -23.20 -3.48 -13.28
CA ARG A 81 -23.15 -4.91 -12.98
C ARG A 81 -21.96 -5.24 -12.08
N HIS A 82 -20.77 -4.74 -12.43
CA HIS A 82 -19.54 -4.98 -11.69
C HIS A 82 -19.68 -4.53 -10.22
N SER A 83 -20.20 -3.34 -9.97
CA SER A 83 -20.41 -2.88 -8.59
C SER A 83 -21.49 -3.67 -7.84
N ALA A 84 -22.54 -4.12 -8.53
CA ALA A 84 -23.57 -4.96 -7.91
C ALA A 84 -23.04 -6.35 -7.50
N ASP A 85 -22.10 -6.90 -8.25
CA ASP A 85 -21.51 -8.22 -7.97
C ASP A 85 -20.46 -8.14 -6.83
N GLU A 86 -19.72 -7.03 -6.70
CA GLU A 86 -18.54 -6.96 -5.83
C GLU A 86 -18.65 -6.03 -4.63
N ALA A 87 -19.44 -4.95 -4.72
CA ALA A 87 -19.50 -3.97 -3.62
C ALA A 87 -20.10 -4.56 -2.35
N ALA A 88 -19.54 -4.15 -1.22
CA ALA A 88 -20.09 -4.48 0.11
C ALA A 88 -21.14 -3.46 0.59
N ILE A 89 -21.27 -2.32 -0.06
CA ILE A 89 -22.34 -1.33 0.16
C ILE A 89 -23.58 -1.75 -0.62
N ASP A 90 -24.75 -1.78 0.03
CA ASP A 90 -26.00 -2.21 -0.58
C ASP A 90 -26.68 -1.08 -1.39
N ASP A 91 -26.54 0.21 -1.01
CA ASP A 91 -27.07 1.36 -1.77
C ASP A 91 -26.08 1.80 -2.85
N ILE A 92 -26.28 1.28 -4.06
CA ILE A 92 -25.46 1.62 -5.25
C ILE A 92 -26.27 2.53 -6.16
N ARG A 93 -25.76 3.73 -6.40
CA ARG A 93 -26.36 4.74 -7.28
C ARG A 93 -25.52 4.92 -8.54
N LEU A 94 -26.21 5.16 -9.66
CA LEU A 94 -25.58 5.26 -10.98
C LEU A 94 -25.65 6.70 -11.49
N PHE A 95 -24.58 7.15 -12.17
CA PHE A 95 -24.57 8.36 -12.98
C PHE A 95 -24.09 8.10 -14.39
N GLY A 96 -24.37 9.03 -15.31
CA GLY A 96 -23.97 8.92 -16.70
C GLY A 96 -24.74 7.84 -17.49
N MET A 97 -25.00 8.10 -18.74
CA MET A 97 -25.75 7.17 -19.60
C MET A 97 -24.84 6.06 -20.12
N TRP A 98 -25.25 4.81 -19.92
CA TRP A 98 -24.61 3.65 -20.53
C TRP A 98 -25.62 2.52 -20.75
N ALA A 99 -25.73 2.06 -21.99
CA ALA A 99 -26.65 0.99 -22.38
C ALA A 99 -28.08 1.26 -21.84
N ASN A 100 -28.73 0.25 -21.28
CA ASN A 100 -30.10 0.32 -20.75
C ASN A 100 -30.15 0.66 -19.25
N GLN A 101 -29.07 1.20 -18.68
CA GLN A 101 -29.06 1.60 -17.26
C GLN A 101 -29.90 2.85 -17.03
N LYS A 102 -30.39 3.00 -15.79
CA LYS A 102 -31.17 4.16 -15.36
C LYS A 102 -30.38 4.95 -14.31
N PRO A 103 -29.49 5.86 -14.73
CA PRO A 103 -28.77 6.71 -13.81
C PRO A 103 -29.69 7.73 -13.13
N ILE A 104 -29.32 8.17 -11.91
CA ILE A 104 -30.04 9.23 -11.20
C ILE A 104 -29.70 10.62 -11.75
N ALA A 105 -28.56 10.76 -12.43
CA ALA A 105 -28.11 11.99 -13.09
C ALA A 105 -27.16 11.69 -14.24
N ASN A 106 -26.92 12.68 -15.12
CA ASN A 106 -26.00 12.53 -16.25
C ASN A 106 -24.52 12.70 -15.86
N ASP A 107 -24.23 13.32 -14.72
CA ASP A 107 -22.88 13.52 -14.22
C ASP A 107 -22.78 13.25 -12.71
N ALA A 108 -21.58 12.99 -12.25
CA ALA A 108 -21.32 12.61 -10.87
C ALA A 108 -21.70 13.71 -9.86
N TYR A 109 -21.47 14.98 -10.18
CA TYR A 109 -21.73 16.06 -9.22
C TYR A 109 -23.23 16.29 -9.02
N THR A 110 -24.01 16.30 -10.11
CA THR A 110 -25.48 16.33 -10.01
C THR A 110 -25.99 15.14 -9.20
N ALA A 111 -25.44 13.94 -9.42
CA ALA A 111 -25.79 12.75 -8.64
C ALA A 111 -25.44 12.92 -7.15
N ILE A 112 -24.25 13.44 -6.81
CA ILE A 112 -23.85 13.74 -5.43
C ILE A 112 -24.87 14.71 -4.78
N GLY A 113 -25.31 15.74 -5.49
CA GLY A 113 -26.30 16.69 -4.99
C GLY A 113 -27.63 16.03 -4.65
N ILE A 114 -28.11 15.08 -5.48
CA ILE A 114 -29.34 14.29 -5.24
C ILE A 114 -29.13 13.39 -4.00
N ILE A 115 -28.02 12.66 -3.93
CA ILE A 115 -27.69 11.79 -2.79
C ILE A 115 -27.57 12.60 -1.49
N ALA A 116 -26.92 13.77 -1.55
CA ALA A 116 -26.80 14.64 -0.37
C ALA A 116 -28.16 15.14 0.13
N ASP A 117 -29.14 15.32 -0.76
CA ASP A 117 -30.51 15.67 -0.37
C ASP A 117 -31.20 14.48 0.30
N ASP A 118 -31.13 13.30 -0.32
CA ASP A 118 -31.71 12.07 0.21
C ASP A 118 -31.15 11.70 1.60
N LEU A 119 -29.87 11.88 1.79
CA LEU A 119 -29.13 11.63 3.05
C LEU A 119 -29.22 12.80 4.05
N LYS A 120 -29.97 13.88 3.74
CA LYS A 120 -30.10 15.10 4.57
C LYS A 120 -28.78 15.78 4.90
N LEU A 121 -27.82 15.71 3.97
CA LEU A 121 -26.49 16.32 4.09
C LEU A 121 -26.45 17.75 3.50
N LYS A 122 -27.47 18.21 2.79
CA LYS A 122 -27.54 19.62 2.32
C LYS A 122 -27.56 20.60 3.49
N GLY A 123 -26.71 21.62 3.41
CA GLY A 123 -26.56 22.62 4.47
C GLY A 123 -25.84 22.10 5.72
N LYS A 124 -25.19 20.95 5.63
CA LYS A 124 -24.44 20.32 6.71
C LYS A 124 -22.92 20.49 6.52
N VAL A 125 -22.15 20.20 7.56
CA VAL A 125 -20.68 20.21 7.50
C VAL A 125 -20.20 18.91 6.85
N ILE A 126 -19.43 19.04 5.75
CA ILE A 126 -18.97 17.90 4.94
C ILE A 126 -17.47 17.70 5.10
N GLY A 127 -17.07 16.46 5.43
CA GLY A 127 -15.71 16.00 5.35
C GLY A 127 -15.29 15.69 3.91
N TYR A 128 -14.08 16.01 3.54
CA TYR A 128 -13.53 15.78 2.19
C TYR A 128 -12.02 15.44 2.23
N GLU A 129 -11.52 14.97 1.12
CA GLU A 129 -10.10 14.58 0.96
C GLU A 129 -9.31 15.74 0.35
N GLY A 130 -8.73 16.60 1.20
CA GLY A 130 -7.97 17.79 0.77
C GLY A 130 -6.65 17.44 0.08
N ASP A 131 -6.11 16.24 0.32
CA ASP A 131 -4.91 15.75 -0.34
C ASP A 131 -5.18 15.08 -1.70
N PHE A 132 -6.44 15.02 -2.13
CA PHE A 132 -6.81 14.32 -3.37
C PHE A 132 -7.65 15.15 -4.33
N ILE A 133 -8.72 15.80 -3.86
CA ILE A 133 -9.59 16.56 -4.74
C ILE A 133 -8.99 17.93 -5.12
N SER A 134 -9.23 18.35 -6.36
CA SER A 134 -8.83 19.67 -6.82
C SER A 134 -9.68 20.79 -6.20
N LEU A 135 -9.18 22.02 -6.22
CA LEU A 135 -9.95 23.19 -5.79
C LEU A 135 -11.29 23.32 -6.54
N SER A 136 -11.31 23.03 -7.84
CA SER A 136 -12.55 23.05 -8.64
C SER A 136 -13.57 22.00 -8.15
N GLN A 137 -13.09 20.80 -7.80
CA GLN A 137 -13.96 19.76 -7.23
C GLN A 137 -14.48 20.18 -5.86
N TYR A 138 -13.62 20.72 -4.99
CA TYR A 138 -14.01 21.28 -3.69
C TYR A 138 -15.15 22.29 -3.83
N GLN A 139 -14.97 23.30 -4.71
CA GLN A 139 -15.99 24.34 -4.94
C GLN A 139 -17.32 23.78 -5.46
N LYS A 140 -17.26 22.81 -6.39
CA LYS A 140 -18.45 22.12 -6.90
C LYS A 140 -19.19 21.37 -5.79
N ILE A 141 -18.47 20.56 -4.99
CA ILE A 141 -19.06 19.79 -3.89
C ILE A 141 -19.69 20.73 -2.86
N GLN A 142 -19.00 21.79 -2.46
CA GLN A 142 -19.52 22.79 -1.53
C GLN A 142 -20.79 23.44 -2.06
N GLY A 143 -20.81 23.82 -3.35
CA GLY A 143 -21.98 24.45 -3.98
C GLY A 143 -23.19 23.52 -4.08
N ILE A 144 -23.02 22.27 -4.53
CA ILE A 144 -24.14 21.32 -4.69
C ILE A 144 -24.70 20.80 -3.36
N THR A 145 -23.87 20.75 -2.31
CA THR A 145 -24.31 20.36 -0.96
C THR A 145 -24.77 21.54 -0.12
N ASN A 146 -24.59 22.78 -0.59
CA ASN A 146 -24.80 24.01 0.20
C ASN A 146 -24.06 23.94 1.56
N ALA A 147 -22.91 23.28 1.63
CA ALA A 147 -22.18 23.07 2.86
C ALA A 147 -21.67 24.42 3.41
N PRO A 148 -22.02 24.80 4.65
CA PRO A 148 -21.53 26.03 5.26
C PRO A 148 -20.02 25.96 5.53
N LYS A 149 -19.51 24.74 5.68
CA LYS A 149 -18.11 24.44 5.93
C LYS A 149 -17.74 23.07 5.35
N MET A 150 -16.56 22.98 4.76
CA MET A 150 -15.91 21.74 4.37
C MET A 150 -14.70 21.52 5.30
N VAL A 151 -14.52 20.29 5.79
CA VAL A 151 -13.43 19.91 6.71
C VAL A 151 -12.54 18.89 6.01
N ASP A 152 -11.24 19.17 5.96
CA ASP A 152 -10.27 18.20 5.46
C ASP A 152 -10.11 17.04 6.46
N VAL A 153 -10.45 15.83 6.02
CA VAL A 153 -10.36 14.60 6.81
C VAL A 153 -9.31 13.62 6.27
N SER A 154 -8.41 14.10 5.42
CA SER A 154 -7.39 13.26 4.75
C SER A 154 -6.55 12.47 5.73
N ASP A 155 -6.04 13.11 6.79
CA ASP A 155 -5.20 12.46 7.80
C ASP A 155 -5.98 11.43 8.64
N PHE A 156 -7.23 11.71 8.93
CA PHE A 156 -8.11 10.75 9.59
C PHE A 156 -8.31 9.50 8.71
N LEU A 157 -8.62 9.67 7.43
CA LEU A 157 -8.80 8.56 6.49
C LEU A 157 -7.53 7.72 6.31
N LYS A 158 -6.36 8.36 6.26
CA LYS A 158 -5.07 7.66 6.24
C LYS A 158 -4.87 6.81 7.50
N ARG A 159 -5.10 7.40 8.68
CA ARG A 159 -4.93 6.72 9.98
C ARG A 159 -5.93 5.59 10.19
N SER A 160 -7.15 5.70 9.64
CA SER A 160 -8.17 4.66 9.72
C SER A 160 -7.75 3.34 9.05
N ARG A 161 -6.74 3.37 8.17
CA ARG A 161 -6.19 2.20 7.48
C ARG A 161 -4.88 1.68 8.09
N ASN A 162 -4.37 2.31 9.15
CA ASN A 162 -3.09 1.90 9.74
C ASN A 162 -3.14 0.50 10.34
N ILE A 163 -4.21 0.19 11.05
CA ILE A 163 -4.41 -1.11 11.70
C ILE A 163 -5.21 -1.99 10.74
N LYS A 164 -4.57 -3.06 10.28
CA LYS A 164 -5.18 -4.06 9.40
C LYS A 164 -5.86 -5.14 10.25
N ASP A 165 -7.06 -5.53 9.84
CA ASP A 165 -7.70 -6.72 10.38
C ASP A 165 -7.07 -8.02 9.81
N GLU A 166 -7.44 -9.18 10.36
CA GLU A 166 -6.86 -10.45 9.89
C GLU A 166 -7.28 -10.82 8.47
N TYR A 167 -8.38 -10.30 7.94
CA TYR A 167 -8.72 -10.46 6.52
C TYR A 167 -7.70 -9.72 5.65
N GLU A 168 -7.44 -8.46 5.94
CA GLU A 168 -6.46 -7.61 5.24
C GLU A 168 -5.03 -8.18 5.35
N ILE A 169 -4.66 -8.68 6.54
CA ILE A 169 -3.35 -9.32 6.77
C ILE A 169 -3.21 -10.60 5.95
N ASN A 170 -4.28 -11.39 5.79
CA ASN A 170 -4.23 -12.57 4.92
C ASN A 170 -4.03 -12.20 3.44
N LEU A 171 -4.60 -11.10 2.95
CA LEU A 171 -4.33 -10.59 1.60
C LEU A 171 -2.86 -10.14 1.46
N LEU A 172 -2.30 -9.45 2.47
CA LEU A 172 -0.88 -9.10 2.52
C LEU A 172 0.03 -10.33 2.51
N ARG A 173 -0.35 -11.43 3.19
CA ARG A 173 0.40 -12.70 3.14
C ARG A 173 0.43 -13.30 1.73
N LEU A 174 -0.69 -13.22 1.00
CA LEU A 174 -0.74 -13.67 -0.41
C LEU A 174 0.10 -12.79 -1.33
N SER A 175 0.07 -11.46 -1.13
CA SER A 175 0.93 -10.52 -1.86
C SER A 175 2.40 -10.80 -1.58
N SER A 176 2.75 -11.03 -0.30
CA SER A 176 4.12 -11.37 0.11
C SER A 176 4.57 -12.71 -0.45
N TYR A 177 3.68 -13.68 -0.57
CA TYR A 177 3.99 -14.95 -1.21
C TYR A 177 4.44 -14.75 -2.66
N LEU A 178 3.75 -13.91 -3.42
CA LEU A 178 4.15 -13.58 -4.80
C LEU A 178 5.49 -12.84 -4.83
N THR A 179 5.71 -11.84 -3.95
CA THR A 179 6.99 -11.13 -3.93
C THR A 179 8.17 -12.01 -3.52
N ASN A 180 7.94 -13.04 -2.70
CA ASN A 180 8.97 -14.04 -2.37
C ASN A 180 9.34 -14.88 -3.59
N ILE A 181 8.35 -15.36 -4.37
CA ILE A 181 8.60 -16.07 -5.64
C ILE A 181 9.37 -15.19 -6.62
N GLY A 182 8.96 -13.92 -6.76
CA GLY A 182 9.65 -12.96 -7.63
C GLY A 182 11.10 -12.74 -7.19
N MET A 183 11.33 -12.58 -5.89
CA MET A 183 12.68 -12.39 -5.34
C MET A 183 13.57 -13.59 -5.60
N ASP A 184 13.10 -14.82 -5.34
CA ASP A 184 13.87 -16.03 -5.58
C ASP A 184 14.31 -16.16 -7.05
N VAL A 185 13.41 -15.84 -8.00
CA VAL A 185 13.73 -15.86 -9.43
C VAL A 185 14.64 -14.70 -9.84
N ALA A 186 14.48 -13.50 -9.29
CA ALA A 186 15.38 -12.38 -9.53
C ALA A 186 16.81 -12.73 -9.08
N LEU A 187 16.98 -13.35 -7.91
CA LEU A 187 18.27 -13.77 -7.38
C LEU A 187 18.95 -14.85 -8.25
N GLN A 188 18.18 -15.77 -8.82
CA GLN A 188 18.70 -16.78 -9.76
C GLN A 188 19.19 -16.17 -11.07
N ASN A 189 18.65 -15.03 -11.47
CA ASN A 189 18.96 -14.35 -12.72
C ASN A 189 19.84 -13.09 -12.52
N ILE A 190 20.32 -12.84 -11.31
CA ILE A 190 20.93 -11.55 -10.92
C ILE A 190 22.18 -11.16 -11.73
N ARG A 191 22.86 -12.11 -12.34
CA ARG A 191 24.03 -11.88 -13.20
C ARG A 191 23.69 -11.68 -14.69
N LYS A 192 22.40 -11.73 -15.05
CA LYS A 192 21.90 -11.32 -16.36
C LYS A 192 21.74 -9.81 -16.42
N SER A 193 21.21 -9.29 -17.53
CA SER A 193 20.84 -7.88 -17.59
C SER A 193 19.73 -7.53 -16.58
N GLU A 194 19.69 -6.28 -16.16
CA GLU A 194 18.65 -5.78 -15.25
C GLU A 194 17.23 -6.12 -15.77
N ALA A 195 17.01 -5.93 -17.08
CA ALA A 195 15.74 -6.24 -17.71
C ALA A 195 15.41 -7.74 -17.68
N GLU A 196 16.39 -8.62 -17.97
CA GLU A 196 16.16 -10.07 -17.94
C GLU A 196 15.89 -10.58 -16.53
N ALA A 197 16.61 -10.09 -15.52
CA ALA A 197 16.37 -10.44 -14.12
C ALA A 197 14.95 -9.99 -13.68
N SER A 198 14.58 -8.77 -14.04
CA SER A 198 13.27 -8.18 -13.69
C SER A 198 12.11 -8.92 -14.34
N ILE A 199 12.14 -9.10 -15.66
CA ILE A 199 11.05 -9.75 -16.39
C ILE A 199 10.89 -11.22 -16.01
N SER A 200 12.01 -11.92 -15.72
CA SER A 200 11.94 -13.31 -15.24
C SER A 200 11.20 -13.42 -13.90
N ALA A 201 11.42 -12.49 -12.99
CA ALA A 201 10.71 -12.42 -11.73
C ALA A 201 9.23 -12.10 -11.91
N GLU A 202 8.90 -11.13 -12.77
CA GLU A 202 7.50 -10.77 -13.06
C GLU A 202 6.72 -11.92 -13.71
N ILE A 203 7.33 -12.65 -14.65
CA ILE A 203 6.71 -13.83 -15.26
C ILE A 203 6.41 -14.87 -14.18
N ALA A 204 7.38 -15.17 -13.31
CA ALA A 204 7.20 -16.17 -12.25
C ALA A 204 6.08 -15.79 -11.28
N MET A 205 6.00 -14.51 -10.87
CA MET A 205 4.91 -14.02 -10.02
C MET A 205 3.54 -14.17 -10.70
N ARG A 206 3.43 -13.82 -12.01
CA ARG A 206 2.17 -13.92 -12.77
C ARG A 206 1.75 -15.36 -13.02
N GLU A 207 2.68 -16.24 -13.36
CA GLU A 207 2.41 -17.67 -13.52
C GLU A 207 1.95 -18.31 -12.21
N THR A 208 2.60 -17.96 -11.09
CA THR A 208 2.20 -18.43 -9.76
C THR A 208 0.79 -17.94 -9.40
N TRP A 209 0.51 -16.65 -9.63
CA TRP A 209 -0.83 -16.13 -9.44
C TRP A 209 -1.87 -16.89 -10.29
N ALA A 210 -1.63 -17.03 -11.59
CA ALA A 210 -2.58 -17.70 -12.49
C ALA A 210 -2.86 -19.15 -12.09
N LYS A 211 -1.85 -19.85 -11.56
CA LYS A 211 -1.95 -21.25 -11.15
C LYS A 211 -2.55 -21.43 -9.74
N GLU A 212 -2.22 -20.56 -8.81
CA GLU A 212 -2.48 -20.78 -7.40
C GLU A 212 -3.42 -19.77 -6.75
N LEU A 213 -3.58 -18.57 -7.32
CA LEU A 213 -4.27 -17.44 -6.70
C LEU A 213 -5.29 -16.75 -7.62
N SER A 214 -5.70 -17.41 -8.72
CA SER A 214 -6.56 -16.81 -9.74
C SER A 214 -7.97 -16.42 -9.26
N GLU A 215 -8.39 -16.81 -8.07
CA GLU A 215 -9.60 -16.33 -7.43
C GLU A 215 -9.48 -14.94 -6.79
N PHE A 216 -8.26 -14.38 -6.70
CA PHE A 216 -7.97 -13.04 -6.23
C PHE A 216 -7.47 -12.18 -7.38
N GLU A 217 -7.65 -10.88 -7.29
CA GLU A 217 -7.18 -9.96 -8.32
C GLU A 217 -5.73 -9.51 -8.06
N ILE A 218 -4.91 -9.47 -9.12
CA ILE A 218 -3.72 -8.63 -9.13
C ILE A 218 -4.19 -7.21 -9.45
N SER A 219 -4.50 -6.44 -8.44
CA SER A 219 -5.06 -5.10 -8.62
C SER A 219 -4.47 -4.10 -7.64
N SER A 220 -4.36 -2.85 -8.09
CA SER A 220 -3.95 -1.70 -7.32
C SER A 220 -4.86 -0.53 -7.66
N PHE A 221 -4.56 0.66 -7.16
CA PHE A 221 -5.38 1.85 -7.34
C PHE A 221 -4.62 2.89 -8.16
N GLY A 222 -5.26 3.44 -9.19
CA GLY A 222 -4.70 4.49 -10.03
C GLY A 222 -5.56 5.73 -10.02
N ASN A 223 -4.89 6.86 -10.28
CA ASN A 223 -5.55 8.10 -10.60
C ASN A 223 -5.76 8.13 -12.12
N ASN A 224 -6.75 7.64 -12.69
CA ASN A 224 -7.00 7.46 -14.11
C ASN A 224 -6.90 5.97 -14.52
N GLU A 225 -6.36 5.68 -15.71
CA GLU A 225 -6.38 4.35 -16.29
C GLU A 225 -5.18 3.46 -15.92
N GLY A 226 -4.28 3.93 -15.07
CA GLY A 226 -2.98 3.28 -14.81
C GLY A 226 -2.91 2.31 -13.62
N GLY A 227 -4.01 2.05 -12.92
CA GLY A 227 -3.98 1.29 -11.64
C GLY A 227 -3.45 -0.13 -11.72
N ILE A 228 -3.58 -0.80 -12.85
CA ILE A 228 -3.12 -2.19 -13.04
C ILE A 228 -1.59 -2.26 -13.09
N VAL A 229 -0.93 -1.24 -13.64
CA VAL A 229 0.51 -1.25 -13.92
C VAL A 229 1.33 -1.37 -12.64
N THR A 230 0.84 -0.84 -11.53
CA THR A 230 1.54 -0.83 -10.24
C THR A 230 1.22 -2.02 -9.34
N ALA A 231 0.39 -2.95 -9.80
CA ALA A 231 -0.08 -4.06 -8.98
C ALA A 231 0.91 -5.24 -8.86
N LEU A 232 1.82 -5.37 -9.81
CA LEU A 232 2.85 -6.41 -9.80
C LEU A 232 4.00 -6.02 -10.72
N TRP A 233 5.20 -5.92 -10.15
CA TRP A 233 6.43 -5.66 -10.90
C TRP A 233 7.68 -6.08 -10.12
N CYS A 234 8.79 -6.23 -10.83
CA CYS A 234 10.13 -6.36 -10.26
C CYS A 234 11.08 -5.43 -11.00
N TYR A 235 11.79 -4.58 -10.28
CA TYR A 235 12.86 -3.76 -10.84
C TYR A 235 14.18 -4.14 -10.17
N SER A 236 15.08 -4.67 -10.98
CA SER A 236 16.42 -5.04 -10.55
C SER A 236 17.42 -4.04 -11.11
N ASN A 237 17.87 -3.11 -10.28
CA ASN A 237 18.91 -2.16 -10.66
C ASN A 237 20.28 -2.60 -10.16
N SER A 238 21.36 -2.14 -10.80
CA SER A 238 22.73 -2.56 -10.51
C SER A 238 23.73 -1.40 -10.47
N GLY A 239 24.76 -1.56 -9.65
CA GLY A 239 25.86 -0.61 -9.51
C GLY A 239 25.39 0.80 -9.24
N TYR A 240 25.93 1.77 -10.00
CA TYR A 240 25.64 3.20 -9.84
C TYR A 240 24.17 3.59 -10.04
N ARG A 241 23.33 2.71 -10.61
CA ARG A 241 21.88 2.95 -10.79
C ARG A 241 21.05 2.62 -9.55
N VAL A 242 21.56 1.79 -8.65
CA VAL A 242 20.83 1.44 -7.43
C VAL A 242 20.41 2.66 -6.60
N PRO A 243 21.25 3.73 -6.46
CA PRO A 243 20.85 4.97 -5.77
C PRO A 243 19.68 5.75 -6.38
N TYR A 244 19.27 5.45 -7.61
CA TYR A 244 18.12 6.12 -8.23
C TYR A 244 16.78 5.66 -7.62
N GLY A 245 16.80 4.62 -6.81
CA GLY A 245 15.61 4.01 -6.22
C GLY A 245 15.01 2.95 -7.14
N CYS A 246 13.76 3.13 -7.53
CA CYS A 246 13.07 2.22 -8.45
C CYS A 246 13.13 2.79 -9.89
N GLU A 247 14.29 2.71 -10.52
CA GLU A 247 14.46 3.09 -11.93
C GLU A 247 14.13 1.91 -12.84
N CYS A 248 13.58 2.19 -14.03
CA CYS A 248 13.29 1.16 -15.02
C CYS A 248 14.53 0.35 -15.34
N PRO A 249 14.47 -0.99 -15.27
CA PRO A 249 15.59 -1.86 -15.60
C PRO A 249 15.97 -1.74 -17.09
N GLY A 250 17.27 -1.81 -17.36
CA GLY A 250 17.84 -1.70 -18.70
C GLY A 250 18.63 -2.94 -19.14
N ASP A 251 19.44 -2.76 -20.16
CA ASP A 251 20.33 -3.79 -20.71
C ASP A 251 21.63 -3.97 -19.94
N ARG A 252 21.82 -3.19 -18.85
CA ARG A 252 23.02 -3.24 -18.04
C ARG A 252 23.19 -4.60 -17.36
N ILE A 253 24.38 -5.18 -17.51
CA ILE A 253 24.80 -6.39 -16.79
C ILE A 253 25.65 -5.97 -15.59
N PRO A 254 25.37 -6.48 -14.37
CA PRO A 254 26.16 -6.17 -13.18
C PRO A 254 27.62 -6.59 -13.32
N LEU A 255 28.52 -5.80 -12.76
CA LEU A 255 29.96 -6.06 -12.76
C LEU A 255 30.44 -6.56 -11.39
N GLU A 256 31.58 -7.29 -11.38
CA GLU A 256 32.24 -7.67 -10.14
C GLU A 256 32.57 -6.44 -9.28
N GLY A 257 32.33 -6.53 -7.98
CA GLY A 257 32.53 -5.42 -7.03
C GLY A 257 31.35 -4.48 -6.89
N GLU A 258 30.25 -4.71 -7.60
CA GLU A 258 29.01 -3.95 -7.50
C GLU A 258 27.97 -4.63 -6.62
N VAL A 259 26.86 -3.93 -6.43
CA VAL A 259 25.65 -4.48 -5.85
C VAL A 259 24.50 -4.43 -6.84
N CYS A 260 23.56 -5.36 -6.70
CA CYS A 260 22.25 -5.31 -7.32
C CYS A 260 21.18 -5.15 -6.26
N LEU A 261 20.10 -4.52 -6.61
CA LEU A 261 18.91 -4.38 -5.76
C LEU A 261 17.65 -4.75 -6.55
N PRO A 262 17.27 -6.04 -6.59
CA PRO A 262 15.92 -6.41 -7.00
C PRO A 262 14.89 -5.92 -5.97
N VAL A 263 13.85 -5.29 -6.46
CA VAL A 263 12.70 -4.77 -5.72
C VAL A 263 11.46 -5.42 -6.28
N CYS A 264 10.81 -6.28 -5.52
CA CYS A 264 9.59 -6.97 -5.92
C CYS A 264 8.37 -6.40 -5.19
N TRP A 265 7.35 -6.07 -5.96
CA TRP A 265 6.07 -5.58 -5.47
C TRP A 265 4.94 -6.44 -6.01
N ALA A 266 3.98 -6.74 -5.15
CA ALA A 266 2.74 -7.36 -5.58
C ALA A 266 1.57 -6.81 -4.76
N ALA A 267 0.40 -6.71 -5.38
CA ALA A 267 -0.85 -6.36 -4.73
C ALA A 267 -1.94 -7.36 -5.06
N ILE A 268 -2.48 -8.00 -4.05
CA ILE A 268 -3.64 -8.89 -4.13
C ILE A 268 -4.84 -8.16 -3.54
N ASP A 269 -5.92 -8.05 -4.31
CA ASP A 269 -7.13 -7.30 -3.96
C ASP A 269 -6.81 -5.90 -3.38
N GLY A 270 -5.84 -5.21 -3.99
CA GLY A 270 -5.40 -3.88 -3.59
C GLY A 270 -4.40 -3.80 -2.43
N TYR A 271 -4.08 -4.90 -1.73
CA TYR A 271 -3.15 -4.91 -0.60
C TYR A 271 -1.73 -5.22 -1.06
N HIS A 272 -0.82 -4.28 -0.83
CA HIS A 272 0.54 -4.27 -1.35
C HIS A 272 1.55 -4.87 -0.38
N SER A 273 2.50 -5.64 -0.91
CA SER A 273 3.70 -6.11 -0.21
C SER A 273 4.94 -5.76 -0.99
N GLU A 274 6.01 -5.48 -0.26
CA GLU A 274 7.34 -5.16 -0.76
C GLU A 274 8.37 -6.16 -0.27
N ASN A 275 9.28 -6.55 -1.15
CA ASN A 275 10.45 -7.36 -0.83
C ASN A 275 11.65 -6.83 -1.60
N GLU A 276 12.70 -6.38 -0.89
CA GLU A 276 13.94 -5.89 -1.51
C GLU A 276 15.15 -6.58 -0.90
N ARG A 277 16.14 -6.87 -1.75
CA ARG A 277 17.39 -7.51 -1.31
C ARG A 277 18.59 -6.92 -2.03
N THR A 278 19.53 -6.36 -1.27
CA THR A 278 20.86 -6.03 -1.82
C THR A 278 21.67 -7.31 -2.00
N VAL A 279 22.19 -7.51 -3.19
CA VAL A 279 23.04 -8.65 -3.58
C VAL A 279 24.42 -8.14 -3.96
N MET A 280 25.46 -8.65 -3.34
CA MET A 280 26.84 -8.37 -3.71
C MET A 280 27.24 -9.23 -4.93
N ILE A 281 27.80 -8.60 -5.95
CA ILE A 281 28.35 -9.29 -7.11
C ILE A 281 29.84 -9.51 -6.89
N GLY A 282 30.18 -10.73 -6.45
CA GLY A 282 31.52 -11.05 -6.00
C GLY A 282 31.96 -10.25 -4.76
N LYS A 283 33.24 -9.90 -4.67
CA LYS A 283 33.78 -9.10 -3.57
C LYS A 283 33.57 -7.60 -3.82
N ILE A 284 32.84 -6.95 -2.95
CA ILE A 284 32.67 -5.48 -2.95
C ILE A 284 33.78 -4.79 -2.13
N PRO A 285 34.01 -3.46 -2.29
CA PRO A 285 34.98 -2.74 -1.46
C PRO A 285 34.65 -2.81 0.04
N ASP A 286 35.68 -2.95 0.87
CA ASP A 286 35.58 -3.27 2.31
C ASP A 286 34.71 -2.23 3.10
N ASN A 287 34.77 -0.94 2.74
CA ASN A 287 33.93 0.08 3.37
C ASN A 287 32.43 -0.10 3.10
N TYR A 288 32.06 -0.60 1.91
CA TYR A 288 30.66 -0.89 1.58
C TYR A 288 30.22 -2.24 2.15
N GLU A 289 31.12 -3.21 2.24
CA GLU A 289 30.87 -4.46 2.95
C GLU A 289 30.58 -4.19 4.44
N LYS A 290 31.32 -3.28 5.07
CA LYS A 290 31.05 -2.81 6.44
C LYS A 290 29.69 -2.17 6.57
N ALA A 291 29.25 -1.38 5.58
CA ALA A 291 27.90 -0.80 5.55
C ALA A 291 26.81 -1.87 5.37
N TYR A 292 27.08 -2.91 4.56
CA TYR A 292 26.19 -4.04 4.39
C TYR A 292 26.02 -4.84 5.70
N ASP A 293 27.11 -5.08 6.43
CA ASP A 293 27.07 -5.75 7.74
C ASP A 293 26.30 -4.91 8.77
N ALA A 294 26.48 -3.59 8.76
CA ALA A 294 25.70 -2.68 9.61
C ALA A 294 24.20 -2.68 9.26
N MET A 295 23.86 -2.82 7.97
CA MET A 295 22.47 -2.98 7.52
C MET A 295 21.85 -4.25 8.10
N LEU A 296 22.53 -5.40 8.00
CA LEU A 296 22.04 -6.66 8.55
C LEU A 296 21.87 -6.59 10.08
N ALA A 297 22.84 -5.98 10.78
CA ALA A 297 22.75 -5.78 12.22
C ALA A 297 21.57 -4.85 12.61
N GLY A 298 21.38 -3.75 11.88
CA GLY A 298 20.26 -2.81 12.10
C GLY A 298 18.91 -3.50 11.88
N ARG A 299 18.78 -4.27 10.80
CA ARG A 299 17.58 -5.07 10.53
C ARG A 299 17.29 -6.08 11.66
N ALA A 300 18.33 -6.79 12.13
CA ALA A 300 18.19 -7.74 13.24
C ALA A 300 17.76 -7.05 14.56
N ASN A 301 18.32 -5.87 14.86
CA ASN A 301 17.93 -5.08 16.03
C ASN A 301 16.44 -4.69 15.97
N VAL A 302 15.97 -4.22 14.79
CA VAL A 302 14.55 -3.88 14.58
C VAL A 302 13.66 -5.09 14.80
N PHE A 303 13.99 -6.23 14.20
CA PHE A 303 13.20 -7.46 14.35
C PHE A 303 13.09 -7.94 15.80
N LYS A 304 14.15 -7.75 16.58
CA LYS A 304 14.20 -8.14 17.98
C LYS A 304 13.36 -7.24 18.90
N MET A 305 13.32 -5.94 18.60
CA MET A 305 12.72 -4.97 19.53
C MET A 305 11.30 -4.55 19.14
N MET A 306 10.94 -4.66 17.87
CA MET A 306 9.68 -4.14 17.32
C MET A 306 8.49 -4.97 17.76
N LYS A 307 7.50 -4.32 18.38
CA LYS A 307 6.23 -4.88 18.83
C LYS A 307 5.22 -3.77 19.09
N ALA A 308 3.99 -4.11 19.40
CA ALA A 308 3.00 -3.14 19.87
C ALA A 308 3.50 -2.42 21.15
N GLY A 309 3.24 -1.13 21.23
CA GLY A 309 3.67 -0.28 22.36
C GLY A 309 5.02 0.42 22.18
N VAL A 310 5.82 0.06 21.17
CA VAL A 310 7.08 0.73 20.82
C VAL A 310 6.79 1.90 19.88
N THR A 311 7.53 2.99 19.97
CA THR A 311 7.39 4.13 19.06
C THR A 311 8.15 3.92 17.75
N ALA A 312 7.70 4.56 16.67
CA ALA A 312 8.38 4.53 15.37
C ALA A 312 9.81 5.12 15.47
N SER A 313 10.03 6.10 16.36
CA SER A 313 11.35 6.67 16.64
C SER A 313 12.29 5.68 17.30
N GLU A 314 11.83 4.90 18.30
CA GLU A 314 12.65 3.85 18.93
C GLU A 314 13.05 2.76 17.93
N VAL A 315 12.14 2.40 16.99
CA VAL A 315 12.44 1.46 15.90
C VAL A 315 13.51 2.05 14.99
N TYR A 316 13.39 3.33 14.60
CA TYR A 316 14.39 4.02 13.79
C TYR A 316 15.76 4.00 14.49
N ASP A 317 15.84 4.39 15.75
CA ASP A 317 17.09 4.45 16.51
C ASP A 317 17.76 3.08 16.59
N ALA A 318 17.01 2.01 16.85
CA ALA A 318 17.53 0.64 16.87
C ALA A 318 18.10 0.20 15.51
N GLY A 319 17.43 0.59 14.42
CA GLY A 319 17.84 0.25 13.05
C GLY A 319 19.10 0.99 12.59
N VAL A 320 19.29 2.25 13.05
CA VAL A 320 20.43 3.06 12.61
C VAL A 320 21.65 2.96 13.54
N ALA A 321 21.52 2.45 14.75
CA ALA A 321 22.61 2.34 15.73
C ALA A 321 23.85 1.65 15.16
N PRO A 322 23.79 0.49 14.46
CA PRO A 322 24.97 -0.15 13.88
C PRO A 322 25.67 0.70 12.81
N TYR A 323 24.95 1.53 12.07
CA TYR A 323 25.56 2.46 11.11
C TYR A 323 26.39 3.53 11.80
N ILE A 324 25.89 4.06 12.93
CA ILE A 324 26.61 5.05 13.74
C ILE A 324 27.88 4.44 14.29
N GLU A 325 27.81 3.23 14.85
CA GLU A 325 28.98 2.47 15.37
C GLU A 325 30.00 2.15 14.25
N ALA A 326 29.52 1.88 13.05
CA ALA A 326 30.34 1.65 11.88
C ALA A 326 30.92 2.93 11.25
N GLY A 327 30.59 4.14 11.76
CA GLY A 327 31.12 5.42 11.28
C GLY A 327 30.34 6.05 10.14
N PHE A 328 29.11 5.61 9.86
CA PHE A 328 28.25 6.13 8.77
C PHE A 328 27.19 7.13 9.24
N LYS A 329 27.44 7.84 10.34
CA LYS A 329 26.46 8.79 10.93
C LYS A 329 25.97 9.84 9.92
N ASP A 330 26.84 10.31 9.04
CA ASP A 330 26.52 11.36 8.06
C ASP A 330 25.71 10.84 6.84
N PHE A 331 25.51 9.52 6.74
CA PHE A 331 24.79 8.85 5.67
C PHE A 331 23.39 8.35 6.09
N LEU A 332 22.97 8.61 7.33
CA LEU A 332 21.73 8.05 7.86
C LEU A 332 20.50 8.45 7.04
N PRO A 333 19.60 7.50 6.74
CA PRO A 333 18.37 7.77 6.00
C PRO A 333 17.39 8.57 6.87
N GLY A 334 16.47 9.30 6.23
CA GLY A 334 15.41 10.01 6.93
C GLY A 334 14.37 9.07 7.56
N ARG A 335 14.26 7.83 7.06
CA ARG A 335 13.39 6.76 7.60
C ARG A 335 14.00 5.40 7.27
N ILE A 336 13.56 4.37 7.99
CA ILE A 336 13.95 2.97 7.80
C ILE A 336 12.74 2.06 7.56
N GLY A 337 11.63 2.62 7.11
CA GLY A 337 10.41 1.88 6.82
C GLY A 337 9.19 2.78 6.77
N HIS A 338 8.11 2.23 6.23
CA HIS A 338 6.81 2.89 6.08
C HIS A 338 5.66 1.90 6.16
N GLY A 339 4.46 2.39 6.40
CA GLY A 339 3.25 1.58 6.32
C GLY A 339 3.02 1.07 4.89
N VAL A 340 2.42 -0.12 4.81
CA VAL A 340 1.94 -0.71 3.56
C VAL A 340 0.50 -1.17 3.72
N GLY A 341 -0.23 -1.23 2.63
CA GLY A 341 -1.63 -1.66 2.61
C GLY A 341 -2.26 -1.37 1.26
N LEU A 342 -3.32 -0.57 1.23
CA LEU A 342 -3.98 -0.13 -0.01
C LEU A 342 -3.14 0.86 -0.83
N SER A 343 -2.04 1.34 -0.29
CA SER A 343 -1.02 2.09 -1.02
C SER A 343 0.34 1.44 -0.81
N LEU A 344 1.24 1.67 -1.76
CA LEU A 344 2.65 1.26 -1.66
C LEU A 344 3.32 1.90 -0.43
N HIS A 345 2.99 3.17 -0.15
CA HIS A 345 3.47 3.93 0.98
C HIS A 345 2.28 4.45 1.78
N GLU A 346 2.17 4.03 3.02
CA GLU A 346 1.14 4.49 3.98
C GLU A 346 1.78 4.95 5.30
N PHE A 347 0.97 5.44 6.24
CA PHE A 347 1.37 5.59 7.64
C PHE A 347 1.54 4.22 8.32
N PRO A 348 2.40 4.14 9.34
CA PRO A 348 3.32 5.18 9.79
C PRO A 348 4.63 5.22 9.00
N SER A 349 5.43 6.28 9.18
CA SER A 349 6.84 6.30 8.76
C SER A 349 7.73 5.92 9.95
N LEU A 350 8.60 4.93 9.79
CA LEU A 350 9.61 4.57 10.79
C LEU A 350 10.79 5.55 10.68
N ALA A 351 10.62 6.73 11.26
CA ALA A 351 11.52 7.86 11.09
C ALA A 351 11.95 8.43 12.45
N LYS A 352 13.10 9.13 12.44
CA LYS A 352 13.56 9.90 13.57
C LYS A 352 12.47 10.90 13.98
N ASP A 353 12.30 11.09 15.26
CA ASP A 353 11.35 12.04 15.86
C ASP A 353 9.85 11.71 15.62
N ASN A 354 9.52 10.54 15.06
CA ASN A 354 8.14 10.08 14.97
C ASN A 354 7.73 9.29 16.22
N ASN A 355 7.04 9.96 17.14
CA ASN A 355 6.60 9.38 18.40
C ASN A 355 5.28 8.58 18.30
N LEU A 356 4.82 8.25 17.10
CA LEU A 356 3.65 7.40 16.94
C LEU A 356 3.95 6.02 17.55
N VAL A 357 3.07 5.59 18.45
CA VAL A 357 3.15 4.27 19.07
C VAL A 357 2.64 3.23 18.07
N LEU A 358 3.42 2.19 17.84
CA LEU A 358 3.01 1.06 16.99
C LEU A 358 1.95 0.23 17.72
N GLU A 359 0.92 -0.16 16.97
CA GLU A 359 -0.20 -0.96 17.44
C GLU A 359 -0.24 -2.31 16.73
N GLU A 360 -0.81 -3.31 17.39
CA GLU A 360 -1.03 -4.62 16.80
C GLU A 360 -1.90 -4.52 15.53
N GLY A 361 -1.49 -5.21 14.46
CA GLY A 361 -2.14 -5.14 13.14
C GLY A 361 -1.58 -4.05 12.23
N MET A 362 -0.70 -3.16 12.69
CA MET A 362 0.02 -2.27 11.78
C MET A 362 0.95 -3.10 10.87
N CYS A 363 0.89 -2.83 9.56
CA CYS A 363 1.76 -3.46 8.58
C CYS A 363 2.72 -2.42 8.03
N VAL A 364 4.02 -2.71 8.11
CA VAL A 364 5.06 -1.78 7.71
C VAL A 364 6.20 -2.50 7.00
N THR A 365 6.99 -1.75 6.22
CA THR A 365 8.30 -2.22 5.77
C THR A 365 9.35 -2.02 6.87
N VAL A 366 10.38 -2.86 6.86
CA VAL A 366 11.61 -2.67 7.63
C VAL A 366 12.75 -2.68 6.62
N GLU A 367 13.28 -1.50 6.34
CA GLU A 367 14.22 -1.26 5.23
C GLU A 367 15.42 -0.37 5.63
N PRO A 368 16.15 -0.69 6.72
CA PRO A 368 17.34 0.08 7.02
C PRO A 368 18.32 -0.03 5.86
N GLY A 369 18.84 1.12 5.41
CA GLY A 369 19.73 1.15 4.25
C GLY A 369 20.52 2.45 4.14
N LEU A 370 21.69 2.37 3.47
CA LEU A 370 22.51 3.52 3.14
C LEU A 370 22.66 3.64 1.63
N VAL A 371 22.71 4.87 1.15
CA VAL A 371 22.91 5.20 -0.26
C VAL A 371 24.28 5.84 -0.43
N PHE A 372 25.05 5.33 -1.38
CA PHE A 372 26.39 5.83 -1.74
C PHE A 372 26.38 6.30 -3.19
N ALA A 373 26.37 7.60 -3.39
CA ALA A 373 26.37 8.19 -4.73
C ALA A 373 27.49 7.65 -5.60
N GLY A 374 27.18 7.23 -6.82
CA GLY A 374 28.12 6.71 -7.80
C GLY A 374 28.58 5.27 -7.60
N TRP A 375 28.14 4.59 -6.51
CA TRP A 375 28.45 3.18 -6.30
C TRP A 375 27.20 2.30 -6.21
N GLY A 376 26.34 2.53 -5.24
CA GLY A 376 25.19 1.68 -4.98
C GLY A 376 24.51 2.01 -3.66
N SER A 377 23.76 1.06 -3.13
CA SER A 377 23.17 1.14 -1.79
C SER A 377 23.25 -0.21 -1.09
N THR A 378 23.05 -0.19 0.24
CA THR A 378 22.86 -1.41 1.02
C THR A 378 21.49 -1.31 1.66
N ARG A 379 20.52 -2.13 1.22
CA ARG A 379 19.15 -2.13 1.75
C ARG A 379 18.52 -3.51 1.57
N HIS A 380 17.94 -4.04 2.63
CA HIS A 380 16.93 -5.08 2.56
C HIS A 380 15.61 -4.48 3.03
N SER A 381 14.53 -4.79 2.36
CA SER A 381 13.18 -4.41 2.79
C SER A 381 12.36 -5.67 3.04
N ASP A 382 11.72 -5.72 4.21
CA ASP A 382 10.79 -6.75 4.59
C ASP A 382 9.44 -6.15 4.96
N THR A 383 8.36 -6.73 4.43
CA THR A 383 7.01 -6.44 4.91
C THR A 383 6.74 -7.23 6.17
N VAL A 384 6.38 -6.55 7.26
CA VAL A 384 6.10 -7.16 8.55
C VAL A 384 4.77 -6.69 9.13
N VAL A 385 4.15 -7.55 9.95
CA VAL A 385 2.98 -7.21 10.77
C VAL A 385 3.42 -7.02 12.20
N VAL A 386 3.07 -5.90 12.81
CA VAL A 386 3.28 -5.65 14.24
C VAL A 386 2.32 -6.54 15.03
N ARG A 387 2.84 -7.30 15.98
CA ARG A 387 2.08 -8.15 16.89
C ARG A 387 2.26 -7.69 18.34
N LYS A 388 1.46 -8.21 19.25
CA LYS A 388 1.49 -7.85 20.66
C LYS A 388 2.89 -8.00 21.28
N ASP A 389 3.57 -9.11 21.00
CA ASP A 389 4.84 -9.47 21.65
C ASP A 389 6.02 -9.57 20.67
N GLY A 390 5.89 -9.07 19.44
CA GLY A 390 6.90 -9.13 18.39
C GLY A 390 6.37 -8.72 17.04
N ILE A 391 6.90 -9.34 15.98
CA ILE A 391 6.47 -9.13 14.59
C ILE A 391 6.24 -10.46 13.89
N GLU A 392 5.41 -10.42 12.86
CA GLU A 392 5.29 -11.49 11.86
C GLU A 392 5.94 -11.00 10.56
N ILE A 393 7.01 -11.66 10.13
CA ILE A 393 7.70 -11.33 8.87
C ILE A 393 6.99 -12.03 7.74
N LEU A 394 6.48 -11.29 6.75
CA LEU A 394 5.74 -11.84 5.62
C LEU A 394 6.65 -12.17 4.43
N THR A 395 7.76 -11.42 4.27
CA THR A 395 8.72 -11.57 3.18
C THR A 395 9.98 -12.29 3.66
N SER A 396 9.86 -13.55 3.92
CA SER A 396 10.97 -14.41 4.35
C SER A 396 11.48 -15.24 3.16
N SER A 397 12.27 -14.67 2.31
CA SER A 397 13.00 -15.44 1.32
C SER A 397 14.51 -15.27 1.52
N CYS A 398 15.21 -16.37 1.38
CA CYS A 398 16.66 -16.47 1.23
C CYS A 398 17.54 -16.11 2.44
N GLU A 399 18.82 -16.33 2.23
CA GLU A 399 19.91 -16.01 3.14
C GLU A 399 19.97 -14.50 3.40
N ASP A 400 20.31 -14.10 4.63
CA ASP A 400 20.46 -12.67 4.97
C ASP A 400 21.64 -12.03 4.22
N ARG A 401 22.77 -12.76 4.07
CA ARG A 401 23.94 -12.28 3.35
C ARG A 401 23.99 -12.88 1.94
N LEU A 402 23.77 -12.06 0.94
CA LEU A 402 23.66 -12.46 -0.46
C LEU A 402 24.92 -12.08 -1.25
N ILE A 403 25.67 -13.10 -1.71
CA ILE A 403 26.80 -12.98 -2.61
C ILE A 403 26.54 -13.87 -3.82
N ARG A 404 26.68 -13.36 -5.02
CA ARG A 404 26.48 -14.10 -6.26
C ARG A 404 27.67 -13.91 -7.20
#